data_d10792f7f1367411f9b35abfb958aa39
#
_entry.id   d10792f7f1367411f9b35abfb958aa39
#
_cell.length_a   1.000
_cell.length_b   1.000
_cell.length_c   1.000
_cell.angle_alpha   90.00
_cell.angle_beta   90.00
_cell.angle_gamma   90.00
#
_symmetry.space_group_name_H-M   'P 1'
#
loop_
_entity.id
_entity.type
_entity.pdbx_description
1 polymer ?
#
loop_
_entity_poly.entity_id
_entity_poly.type
_entity_poly.pdbx_seq_one_letter_code
_entity_poly.pdbx_strand_id
1 'polypeptide(L)'
;MRPTPRKMVAHDLAQDGVVTTERLTHRGGTGRPLVLVHGLMGRGSTWSRHLPWLSRLGSVHTYDAPWHRGRDVDDPGPISTERFVEELGAAVDCLGEPAVLIGHSMGALHAWCLAAAQPALVSALVVEDMAADFVGRTTAAWEPWLHALPEEFGSAETILAEFGPMAGRYFLEAFDRTSTGWRLHGRPERWIAIAAEWGTRDYWQQWQAVRIPVLLIEAGDSVAPPGQMRRMYELAAGRAGYLRVPGAGHLVHDDAPQAYRDAIAAFLAGLPHS
;
A
#
# COMPACT_ATOMS: atom_id res chain seq x y z
N MET A 1 51.08 -24.24 -5.48
CA MET A 1 49.71 -24.66 -5.74
C MET A 1 48.79 -23.68 -5.03
N ARG A 2 48.04 -22.86 -5.77
CA ARG A 2 47.03 -21.97 -5.21
C ARG A 2 45.71 -22.74 -5.17
N PRO A 3 44.89 -22.66 -4.10
CA PRO A 3 43.60 -23.33 -4.05
C PRO A 3 42.62 -22.62 -4.98
N THR A 4 41.89 -23.41 -5.76
CA THR A 4 40.79 -23.01 -6.65
C THR A 4 39.62 -22.46 -5.83
N PRO A 5 38.96 -21.37 -6.24
CA PRO A 5 37.78 -20.87 -5.53
C PRO A 5 36.63 -21.87 -5.67
N ARG A 6 36.11 -22.31 -4.54
CA ARG A 6 34.90 -23.12 -4.41
C ARG A 6 33.70 -22.30 -4.96
N LYS A 7 33.02 -22.82 -5.98
CA LYS A 7 31.74 -22.29 -6.41
C LYS A 7 30.77 -22.35 -5.23
N MET A 8 30.37 -21.18 -4.73
CA MET A 8 29.25 -21.09 -3.77
C MET A 8 27.99 -21.59 -4.46
N VAL A 9 27.40 -22.61 -3.88
CA VAL A 9 26.11 -23.17 -4.29
C VAL A 9 25.03 -22.24 -3.69
N ALA A 10 24.01 -21.90 -4.45
CA ALA A 10 22.94 -20.95 -4.10
C ALA A 10 22.10 -21.32 -2.85
N HIS A 11 22.54 -22.29 -2.06
CA HIS A 11 21.85 -22.77 -0.84
C HIS A 11 22.41 -22.19 0.46
N ASP A 12 23.55 -21.47 0.45
CA ASP A 12 24.18 -20.98 1.68
C ASP A 12 23.88 -19.51 2.00
N LEU A 13 22.95 -18.86 1.25
CA LEU A 13 22.54 -17.47 1.48
C LEU A 13 21.22 -17.31 2.25
N ALA A 14 20.68 -18.40 2.81
CA ALA A 14 19.39 -18.40 3.49
C ALA A 14 19.44 -18.07 5.01
N GLN A 15 20.56 -17.62 5.56
CA GLN A 15 20.68 -17.35 6.99
C GLN A 15 20.97 -15.92 7.40
N ASP A 16 21.22 -15.00 6.45
CA ASP A 16 21.39 -13.59 6.75
C ASP A 16 20.38 -12.76 5.92
N GLY A 17 19.24 -12.43 6.53
CA GLY A 17 18.39 -11.29 6.14
C GLY A 17 17.90 -11.22 4.69
N VAL A 18 17.72 -12.34 4.02
CA VAL A 18 17.18 -12.36 2.65
C VAL A 18 15.72 -11.91 2.69
N VAL A 19 15.48 -10.70 2.20
CA VAL A 19 14.13 -10.23 1.83
C VAL A 19 13.64 -11.15 0.71
N THR A 20 12.84 -12.12 1.09
CA THR A 20 12.33 -13.10 0.15
C THR A 20 11.16 -12.52 -0.66
N THR A 21 10.96 -13.07 -1.85
CA THR A 21 9.76 -12.94 -2.69
C THR A 21 8.44 -13.19 -1.93
N GLU A 22 8.48 -13.62 -0.69
CA GLU A 22 7.35 -13.86 0.20
C GLU A 22 6.49 -12.61 0.49
N ARG A 23 7.01 -11.40 0.24
CA ARG A 23 6.30 -10.12 0.46
C ARG A 23 5.50 -9.66 -0.74
N LEU A 24 5.84 -10.13 -1.94
CA LEU A 24 5.06 -9.93 -3.16
C LEU A 24 4.42 -11.24 -3.58
N THR A 25 3.10 -11.18 -3.78
CA THR A 25 2.36 -12.31 -4.35
C THR A 25 1.90 -11.94 -5.76
N HIS A 26 2.37 -12.67 -6.77
CA HIS A 26 1.84 -12.53 -8.13
C HIS A 26 0.39 -12.99 -8.19
N ARG A 27 -0.47 -12.16 -8.76
CA ARG A 27 -1.94 -12.35 -8.81
C ARG A 27 -2.47 -12.60 -10.22
N GLY A 28 -1.62 -12.54 -11.23
CA GLY A 28 -1.99 -12.76 -12.62
C GLY A 28 -1.64 -11.59 -13.53
N GLY A 29 -1.96 -11.73 -14.81
CA GLY A 29 -1.56 -10.80 -15.85
C GLY A 29 -0.11 -10.98 -16.30
N THR A 30 0.28 -10.25 -17.34
CA THR A 30 1.62 -10.25 -17.93
C THR A 30 2.00 -8.84 -18.39
N GLY A 31 3.27 -8.63 -18.70
CA GLY A 31 3.79 -7.31 -19.12
C GLY A 31 4.17 -6.45 -17.92
N ARG A 32 4.03 -5.14 -18.00
CA ARG A 32 4.47 -4.17 -17.01
C ARG A 32 4.05 -4.55 -15.59
N PRO A 33 4.97 -4.59 -14.60
CA PRO A 33 4.63 -4.89 -13.21
C PRO A 33 3.74 -3.79 -12.60
N LEU A 34 2.63 -4.21 -11.99
CA LEU A 34 1.73 -3.38 -11.19
C LEU A 34 1.78 -3.89 -9.75
N VAL A 35 2.32 -3.11 -8.83
CA VAL A 35 2.41 -3.48 -7.42
C VAL A 35 1.36 -2.72 -6.62
N LEU A 36 0.45 -3.47 -5.99
CA LEU A 36 -0.64 -2.95 -5.17
C LEU A 36 -0.19 -2.86 -3.72
N VAL A 37 -0.17 -1.63 -3.17
CA VAL A 37 0.31 -1.34 -1.81
C VAL A 37 -0.86 -0.87 -0.97
N HIS A 38 -1.28 -1.72 -0.04
CA HIS A 38 -2.48 -1.51 0.79
C HIS A 38 -2.32 -0.39 1.84
N GLY A 39 -3.45 0.12 2.33
CA GLY A 39 -3.51 1.05 3.46
C GLY A 39 -3.34 0.38 4.82
N LEU A 40 -3.34 1.19 5.88
CA LEU A 40 -3.34 0.70 7.26
C LEU A 40 -4.49 -0.28 7.48
N MET A 41 -4.26 -1.34 8.26
CA MET A 41 -5.21 -2.44 8.52
C MET A 41 -5.57 -3.29 7.29
N GLY A 42 -5.08 -2.94 6.09
CA GLY A 42 -5.25 -3.75 4.89
C GLY A 42 -4.15 -4.82 4.75
N ARG A 43 -4.23 -5.59 3.68
CA ARG A 43 -3.19 -6.49 3.17
C ARG A 43 -3.44 -6.79 1.69
N GLY A 44 -2.61 -7.58 1.06
CA GLY A 44 -2.73 -7.88 -0.37
C GLY A 44 -4.09 -8.44 -0.79
N SER A 45 -4.79 -9.17 0.09
CA SER A 45 -6.12 -9.70 -0.19
C SER A 45 -7.20 -8.63 -0.30
N THR A 46 -7.03 -7.44 0.26
CA THR A 46 -8.01 -6.34 0.14
C THR A 46 -8.17 -5.84 -1.30
N TRP A 47 -7.24 -6.19 -2.18
CA TRP A 47 -7.30 -5.88 -3.61
C TRP A 47 -8.04 -6.94 -4.45
N SER A 48 -8.55 -8.02 -3.85
CA SER A 48 -9.09 -9.19 -4.55
C SER A 48 -10.11 -8.86 -5.64
N ARG A 49 -11.01 -7.89 -5.38
CA ARG A 49 -12.06 -7.45 -6.32
C ARG A 49 -11.52 -6.70 -7.53
N HIS A 50 -10.29 -6.17 -7.43
CA HIS A 50 -9.65 -5.37 -8.48
C HIS A 50 -8.72 -6.20 -9.37
N LEU A 51 -8.30 -7.38 -8.93
CA LEU A 51 -7.38 -8.25 -9.67
C LEU A 51 -7.86 -8.60 -11.08
N PRO A 52 -9.15 -8.96 -11.32
CA PRO A 52 -9.61 -9.40 -12.63
C PRO A 52 -9.47 -8.34 -13.74
N TRP A 53 -9.58 -7.05 -13.40
CA TRP A 53 -9.42 -6.00 -14.40
C TRP A 53 -7.98 -5.47 -14.45
N LEU A 54 -7.27 -5.39 -13.32
CA LEU A 54 -5.87 -4.99 -13.28
C LEU A 54 -4.98 -5.98 -14.05
N SER A 55 -5.24 -7.29 -13.95
CA SER A 55 -4.50 -8.33 -14.67
C SER A 55 -4.62 -8.25 -16.21
N ARG A 56 -5.54 -7.42 -16.72
CA ARG A 56 -5.62 -7.12 -18.15
C ARG A 56 -4.72 -5.95 -18.55
N LEU A 57 -4.21 -5.19 -17.57
CA LEU A 57 -3.40 -3.99 -17.78
C LEU A 57 -1.92 -4.22 -17.50
N GLY A 58 -1.56 -5.32 -16.81
CA GLY A 58 -0.18 -5.64 -16.47
C GLY A 58 -0.04 -6.90 -15.63
N SER A 59 1.19 -7.22 -15.26
CA SER A 59 1.55 -8.26 -14.30
C SER A 59 1.28 -7.76 -12.88
N VAL A 60 0.22 -8.24 -12.24
CA VAL A 60 -0.26 -7.73 -10.94
C VAL A 60 0.39 -8.46 -9.79
N HIS A 61 0.92 -7.69 -8.85
CA HIS A 61 1.50 -8.16 -7.62
C HIS A 61 0.86 -7.43 -6.43
N THR A 62 0.54 -8.14 -5.36
CA THR A 62 0.11 -7.54 -4.09
C THR A 62 1.25 -7.61 -3.09
N TYR A 63 1.45 -6.53 -2.35
CA TYR A 63 2.45 -6.41 -1.30
C TYR A 63 1.79 -6.48 0.08
N ASP A 64 2.40 -7.23 0.99
CA ASP A 64 2.02 -7.26 2.41
C ASP A 64 3.10 -6.54 3.24
N ALA A 65 2.73 -5.40 3.81
CA ALA A 65 3.61 -4.57 4.60
C ALA A 65 3.98 -5.22 5.95
N PRO A 66 5.08 -4.82 6.61
CA PRO A 66 5.37 -5.24 7.98
C PRO A 66 4.16 -5.03 8.91
N TRP A 67 3.97 -5.96 9.86
CA TRP A 67 2.83 -6.03 10.80
C TRP A 67 1.44 -6.14 10.15
N HIS A 68 1.39 -6.44 8.83
CA HIS A 68 0.17 -6.73 8.07
C HIS A 68 0.19 -8.14 7.42
N ARG A 69 1.22 -8.96 7.72
CA ARG A 69 1.42 -10.29 7.14
C ARG A 69 0.70 -11.41 7.88
N GLY A 70 0.08 -11.11 9.00
CA GLY A 70 -0.60 -12.03 9.88
C GLY A 70 -0.30 -11.68 11.34
N ARG A 71 -1.25 -11.96 12.25
CA ARG A 71 -1.15 -11.59 13.67
C ARG A 71 0.04 -12.28 14.37
N ASP A 72 0.37 -13.49 13.93
CA ASP A 72 1.39 -14.34 14.54
C ASP A 72 2.75 -14.22 13.83
N VAL A 73 2.85 -13.39 12.78
CA VAL A 73 4.11 -13.10 12.12
C VAL A 73 4.89 -12.08 12.94
N ASP A 74 6.12 -12.44 13.30
CA ASP A 74 7.04 -11.51 13.97
C ASP A 74 7.75 -10.64 12.92
N ASP A 75 7.56 -9.34 13.04
CA ASP A 75 8.24 -8.34 12.24
C ASP A 75 9.18 -7.53 13.16
N PRO A 76 10.38 -8.04 13.51
CA PRO A 76 11.31 -7.37 14.41
C PRO A 76 11.84 -6.06 13.81
N GLY A 77 12.26 -5.15 14.68
CA GLY A 77 12.86 -3.87 14.29
C GLY A 77 11.94 -2.66 14.52
N PRO A 78 12.42 -1.45 14.16
CA PRO A 78 11.71 -0.22 14.46
C PRO A 78 10.48 -0.04 13.57
N ILE A 79 9.46 0.61 14.10
CA ILE A 79 8.37 1.16 13.30
C ILE A 79 8.84 2.53 12.79
N SER A 80 9.14 2.61 11.50
CA SER A 80 9.51 3.85 10.84
C SER A 80 9.16 3.81 9.36
N THR A 81 8.82 4.95 8.78
CA THR A 81 8.53 5.06 7.35
C THR A 81 9.72 4.59 6.50
N GLU A 82 10.96 4.86 6.94
CA GLU A 82 12.17 4.41 6.25
C GLU A 82 12.21 2.88 6.12
N ARG A 83 11.93 2.15 7.20
CA ARG A 83 11.89 0.69 7.15
C ARG A 83 10.82 0.17 6.19
N PHE A 84 9.62 0.74 6.21
CA PHE A 84 8.58 0.35 5.25
C PHE A 84 9.01 0.60 3.82
N VAL A 85 9.70 1.71 3.56
CA VAL A 85 10.25 2.06 2.24
C VAL A 85 11.35 1.09 1.81
N GLU A 86 12.28 0.76 2.71
CA GLU A 86 13.35 -0.21 2.46
C GLU A 86 12.77 -1.60 2.12
N GLU A 87 11.79 -2.07 2.90
CA GLU A 87 11.17 -3.38 2.68
C GLU A 87 10.34 -3.42 1.39
N LEU A 88 9.59 -2.35 1.08
CA LEU A 88 8.89 -2.23 -0.19
C LEU A 88 9.89 -2.18 -1.37
N GLY A 89 10.97 -1.40 -1.22
CA GLY A 89 12.03 -1.29 -2.22
C GLY A 89 12.67 -2.65 -2.52
N ALA A 90 13.06 -3.38 -1.49
CA ALA A 90 13.63 -4.71 -1.64
C ALA A 90 12.64 -5.71 -2.29
N ALA A 91 11.35 -5.60 -2.00
CA ALA A 91 10.33 -6.42 -2.65
C ALA A 91 10.16 -6.08 -4.13
N VAL A 92 10.14 -4.78 -4.48
CA VAL A 92 10.02 -4.32 -5.88
C VAL A 92 11.26 -4.66 -6.69
N ASP A 93 12.47 -4.53 -6.12
CA ASP A 93 13.74 -4.86 -6.78
C ASP A 93 13.79 -6.32 -7.24
N CYS A 94 13.15 -7.25 -6.53
CA CYS A 94 13.03 -8.65 -6.92
C CYS A 94 12.29 -8.87 -8.25
N LEU A 95 11.56 -7.89 -8.76
CA LEU A 95 10.88 -7.97 -10.07
C LEU A 95 11.88 -7.84 -11.24
N GLY A 96 13.06 -7.26 -11.00
CA GLY A 96 14.11 -7.08 -12.01
C GLY A 96 13.83 -5.98 -13.03
N GLU A 97 12.73 -5.26 -12.90
CA GLU A 97 12.32 -4.14 -13.75
C GLU A 97 11.50 -3.12 -12.97
N PRO A 98 11.48 -1.82 -13.40
CA PRO A 98 10.73 -0.78 -12.70
C PRO A 98 9.23 -1.03 -12.72
N ALA A 99 8.57 -0.96 -11.56
CA ALA A 99 7.15 -1.21 -11.40
C ALA A 99 6.30 0.07 -11.36
N VAL A 100 5.03 -0.03 -11.74
CA VAL A 100 4.01 0.96 -11.37
C VAL A 100 3.51 0.62 -9.97
N LEU A 101 3.61 1.55 -9.04
CA LEU A 101 3.06 1.38 -7.70
C LEU A 101 1.67 2.00 -7.62
N ILE A 102 0.70 1.22 -7.15
CA ILE A 102 -0.67 1.67 -6.90
C ILE A 102 -0.89 1.59 -5.39
N GLY A 103 -0.77 2.72 -4.73
CA GLY A 103 -0.82 2.82 -3.27
C GLY A 103 -2.11 3.47 -2.78
N HIS A 104 -2.71 2.87 -1.75
CA HIS A 104 -3.82 3.43 -1.00
C HIS A 104 -3.35 3.90 0.37
N SER A 105 -3.72 5.12 0.80
CA SER A 105 -3.48 5.62 2.15
C SER A 105 -2.01 5.46 2.58
N MET A 106 -1.72 4.79 3.71
CA MET A 106 -0.37 4.43 4.17
C MET A 106 0.51 3.87 3.04
N GLY A 107 -0.04 2.99 2.21
CA GLY A 107 0.70 2.39 1.09
C GLY A 107 1.11 3.41 0.03
N ALA A 108 0.29 4.45 -0.18
CA ALA A 108 0.64 5.55 -1.07
C ALA A 108 1.80 6.38 -0.51
N LEU A 109 1.81 6.66 0.80
CA LEU A 109 2.92 7.33 1.47
C LEU A 109 4.24 6.58 1.25
N HIS A 110 4.25 5.27 1.52
CA HIS A 110 5.45 4.46 1.34
C HIS A 110 5.88 4.38 -0.13
N ALA A 111 4.91 4.33 -1.06
CA ALA A 111 5.18 4.27 -2.49
C ALA A 111 5.85 5.55 -3.03
N TRP A 112 5.39 6.76 -2.65
CA TRP A 112 6.08 7.96 -3.11
C TRP A 112 7.42 8.19 -2.40
N CYS A 113 7.54 7.79 -1.13
CA CYS A 113 8.83 7.83 -0.44
C CYS A 113 9.84 6.90 -1.12
N LEU A 114 9.42 5.70 -1.57
CA LEU A 114 10.26 4.83 -2.38
C LEU A 114 10.63 5.46 -3.72
N ALA A 115 9.66 6.02 -4.45
CA ALA A 115 9.93 6.70 -5.72
C ALA A 115 10.89 7.88 -5.57
N ALA A 116 10.88 8.56 -4.42
CA ALA A 116 11.82 9.63 -4.11
C ALA A 116 13.22 9.11 -3.77
N ALA A 117 13.31 8.02 -2.99
CA ALA A 117 14.58 7.45 -2.52
C ALA A 117 15.28 6.57 -3.57
N GLN A 118 14.50 5.79 -4.34
CA GLN A 118 14.99 4.80 -5.30
C GLN A 118 14.20 4.91 -6.63
N PRO A 119 14.36 6.01 -7.38
CA PRO A 119 13.55 6.28 -8.57
C PRO A 119 13.73 5.25 -9.69
N ALA A 120 14.84 4.49 -9.69
CA ALA A 120 15.07 3.43 -10.66
C ALA A 120 14.12 2.23 -10.50
N LEU A 121 13.51 2.05 -9.34
CA LEU A 121 12.58 0.95 -9.06
C LEU A 121 11.13 1.26 -9.44
N VAL A 122 10.78 2.54 -9.68
CA VAL A 122 9.39 2.96 -9.85
C VAL A 122 9.22 3.70 -11.17
N SER A 123 8.44 3.13 -12.08
CA SER A 123 8.17 3.71 -13.41
C SER A 123 7.03 4.73 -13.40
N ALA A 124 6.03 4.54 -12.54
CA ALA A 124 4.92 5.48 -12.33
C ALA A 124 4.23 5.20 -10.98
N LEU A 125 3.38 6.13 -10.55
CA LEU A 125 2.77 6.10 -9.22
C LEU A 125 1.29 6.47 -9.27
N VAL A 126 0.44 5.70 -8.60
CA VAL A 126 -0.93 6.07 -8.25
C VAL A 126 -1.01 6.28 -6.75
N VAL A 127 -1.47 7.45 -6.34
CA VAL A 127 -1.66 7.85 -4.93
C VAL A 127 -3.16 7.99 -4.69
N GLU A 128 -3.72 7.07 -3.92
CA GLU A 128 -5.12 7.10 -3.54
C GLU A 128 -5.26 7.61 -2.11
N ASP A 129 -5.93 8.74 -1.98
CA ASP A 129 -6.42 9.40 -0.77
C ASP A 129 -5.41 9.46 0.38
N MET A 130 -4.23 10.04 0.09
CA MET A 130 -3.15 10.27 1.07
C MET A 130 -2.46 11.59 0.80
N ALA A 131 -2.22 12.37 1.87
CA ALA A 131 -1.56 13.66 1.82
C ALA A 131 -0.14 13.63 2.40
N ALA A 132 0.64 14.67 2.10
CA ALA A 132 2.02 14.77 2.54
C ALA A 132 2.18 15.22 3.99
N ASP A 133 1.12 15.70 4.64
CA ASP A 133 1.22 16.25 6.00
C ASP A 133 0.02 15.84 6.87
N PHE A 134 0.27 14.91 7.77
CA PHE A 134 -0.66 14.45 8.81
C PHE A 134 -0.14 14.74 10.22
N VAL A 135 0.78 15.69 10.39
CA VAL A 135 1.38 15.99 11.69
C VAL A 135 0.30 16.22 12.74
N GLY A 136 0.35 15.41 13.82
CA GLY A 136 -0.56 15.50 14.97
C GLY A 136 -2.00 15.05 14.70
N ARG A 137 -2.31 14.37 13.59
CA ARG A 137 -3.70 14.05 13.17
C ARG A 137 -3.99 12.57 12.92
N THR A 138 -3.06 11.68 13.24
CA THR A 138 -3.12 10.30 12.74
C THR A 138 -3.90 9.32 13.59
N THR A 139 -4.02 9.50 14.91
CA THR A 139 -4.58 8.46 15.79
C THR A 139 -5.76 8.91 16.63
N ALA A 140 -5.80 10.16 17.09
CA ALA A 140 -6.73 10.61 18.12
C ALA A 140 -8.23 10.33 17.83
N ALA A 141 -8.62 10.36 16.56
CA ALA A 141 -10.03 10.18 16.18
C ALA A 141 -10.50 8.71 16.20
N TRP A 142 -9.61 7.73 16.00
CA TRP A 142 -9.97 6.33 15.78
C TRP A 142 -9.27 5.33 16.71
N GLU A 143 -8.21 5.75 17.40
CA GLU A 143 -7.48 4.89 18.35
C GLU A 143 -8.38 4.28 19.44
N PRO A 144 -9.27 5.05 20.13
CA PRO A 144 -10.15 4.47 21.15
C PRO A 144 -11.10 3.40 20.58
N TRP A 145 -11.60 3.61 19.36
CA TRP A 145 -12.43 2.65 18.66
C TRP A 145 -11.65 1.38 18.32
N LEU A 146 -10.44 1.49 17.80
CA LEU A 146 -9.61 0.35 17.43
C LEU A 146 -9.24 -0.52 18.65
N HIS A 147 -8.99 0.10 19.81
CA HIS A 147 -8.79 -0.61 21.05
C HIS A 147 -10.05 -1.31 21.60
N ALA A 148 -11.23 -0.82 21.24
CA ALA A 148 -12.50 -1.42 21.65
C ALA A 148 -12.95 -2.59 20.74
N LEU A 149 -12.27 -2.83 19.62
CA LEU A 149 -12.60 -3.94 18.74
C LEU A 149 -12.42 -5.29 19.44
N PRO A 150 -13.34 -6.25 19.25
CA PRO A 150 -13.17 -7.58 19.77
C PRO A 150 -11.99 -8.29 19.10
N GLU A 151 -11.31 -9.16 19.82
CA GLU A 151 -10.23 -9.97 19.22
C GLU A 151 -10.74 -10.91 18.12
N GLU A 152 -12.00 -11.34 18.22
CA GLU A 152 -12.64 -12.24 17.27
C GLU A 152 -14.09 -11.84 17.02
N PHE A 153 -14.51 -11.90 15.77
CA PHE A 153 -15.87 -11.66 15.31
C PHE A 153 -16.52 -13.01 14.98
N GLY A 154 -17.71 -13.28 15.52
CA GLY A 154 -18.41 -14.55 15.33
C GLY A 154 -18.92 -14.79 13.90
N SER A 155 -19.11 -13.71 13.11
CA SER A 155 -19.60 -13.82 11.74
C SER A 155 -19.16 -12.64 10.86
N ALA A 156 -19.28 -12.82 9.54
CA ALA A 156 -19.05 -11.74 8.57
C ALA A 156 -20.05 -10.58 8.77
N GLU A 157 -21.28 -10.88 9.16
CA GLU A 157 -22.31 -9.87 9.40
C GLU A 157 -21.93 -8.94 10.56
N THR A 158 -21.30 -9.46 11.60
CA THR A 158 -20.82 -8.64 12.74
C THR A 158 -19.69 -7.71 12.31
N ILE A 159 -18.80 -8.14 11.40
CA ILE A 159 -17.76 -7.28 10.81
C ILE A 159 -18.40 -6.17 9.96
N LEU A 160 -19.35 -6.54 9.10
CA LEU A 160 -20.07 -5.56 8.28
C LEU A 160 -20.85 -4.54 9.11
N ALA A 161 -21.42 -4.96 10.25
CA ALA A 161 -22.13 -4.08 11.18
C ALA A 161 -21.17 -3.10 11.88
N GLU A 162 -19.98 -3.56 12.27
CA GLU A 162 -18.96 -2.75 12.96
C GLU A 162 -18.35 -1.71 12.03
N PHE A 163 -17.89 -2.13 10.86
CA PHE A 163 -17.14 -1.28 9.94
C PHE A 163 -18.01 -0.58 8.88
N GLY A 164 -19.30 -0.92 8.81
CA GLY A 164 -20.20 -0.48 7.74
C GLY A 164 -20.07 -1.32 6.46
N PRO A 165 -21.04 -1.20 5.53
CA PRO A 165 -21.16 -2.13 4.40
C PRO A 165 -20.00 -2.07 3.41
N MET A 166 -19.38 -0.90 3.22
CA MET A 166 -18.26 -0.74 2.26
C MET A 166 -16.93 -1.08 2.91
N ALA A 167 -16.54 -0.38 3.98
CA ALA A 167 -15.31 -0.65 4.72
C ALA A 167 -15.31 -2.06 5.31
N GLY A 168 -16.46 -2.57 5.77
CA GLY A 168 -16.59 -3.93 6.27
C GLY A 168 -16.22 -5.00 5.25
N ARG A 169 -16.53 -4.81 3.97
CA ARG A 169 -16.10 -5.74 2.91
C ARG A 169 -14.58 -5.71 2.71
N TYR A 170 -13.99 -4.52 2.70
CA TYR A 170 -12.54 -4.35 2.63
C TYR A 170 -11.85 -5.06 3.79
N PHE A 171 -12.30 -4.82 5.01
CA PHE A 171 -11.72 -5.45 6.19
C PHE A 171 -11.98 -6.95 6.26
N LEU A 172 -13.16 -7.42 5.82
CA LEU A 172 -13.47 -8.86 5.78
C LEU A 172 -12.46 -9.64 4.90
N GLU A 173 -11.99 -9.04 3.80
CA GLU A 173 -10.96 -9.63 2.94
C GLU A 173 -9.58 -9.64 3.61
N ALA A 174 -9.34 -8.79 4.62
CA ALA A 174 -8.09 -8.72 5.37
C ALA A 174 -8.07 -9.65 6.59
N PHE A 175 -9.22 -10.00 7.17
CA PHE A 175 -9.28 -10.78 8.41
C PHE A 175 -8.87 -12.25 8.19
N ASP A 176 -8.25 -12.83 9.23
CA ASP A 176 -7.95 -14.25 9.26
C ASP A 176 -9.21 -15.04 9.65
N ARG A 177 -9.49 -16.13 8.92
CA ARG A 177 -10.55 -17.06 9.26
C ARG A 177 -10.06 -18.00 10.35
N THR A 178 -10.85 -18.15 11.41
CA THR A 178 -10.60 -19.11 12.50
C THR A 178 -11.62 -20.26 12.46
N SER A 179 -11.52 -21.22 13.36
CA SER A 179 -12.52 -22.28 13.50
C SER A 179 -13.86 -21.78 14.05
N THR A 180 -13.86 -20.63 14.74
CA THR A 180 -15.00 -20.05 15.44
C THR A 180 -15.52 -18.76 14.83
N GLY A 181 -14.76 -18.17 13.89
CA GLY A 181 -15.16 -16.90 13.28
C GLY A 181 -14.05 -16.22 12.49
N TRP A 182 -13.81 -14.96 12.79
CA TRP A 182 -12.90 -14.09 12.07
C TRP A 182 -12.06 -13.28 13.06
N ARG A 183 -10.76 -13.22 12.85
CA ARG A 183 -9.80 -12.51 13.70
C ARG A 183 -9.10 -11.41 12.90
N LEU A 184 -8.82 -10.27 13.54
CA LEU A 184 -7.93 -9.26 13.01
C LEU A 184 -6.58 -9.90 12.64
N HIS A 185 -6.14 -9.71 11.39
CA HIS A 185 -4.88 -10.28 10.87
C HIS A 185 -3.63 -9.61 11.45
N GLY A 186 -3.77 -8.48 12.12
CA GLY A 186 -2.70 -7.75 12.79
C GLY A 186 -3.07 -7.37 14.22
N ARG A 187 -2.23 -6.57 14.84
CA ARG A 187 -2.38 -6.12 16.22
C ARG A 187 -2.67 -4.63 16.27
N PRO A 188 -3.80 -4.19 16.86
CA PRO A 188 -4.17 -2.78 16.96
C PRO A 188 -3.04 -1.88 17.44
N GLU A 189 -2.29 -2.29 18.48
CA GLU A 189 -1.19 -1.51 19.05
C GLU A 189 -0.10 -1.22 18.01
N ARG A 190 0.16 -2.15 17.10
CA ARG A 190 1.15 -1.97 16.03
C ARG A 190 0.64 -0.99 14.98
N TRP A 191 -0.63 -1.11 14.59
CA TRP A 191 -1.24 -0.18 13.63
C TRP A 191 -1.34 1.25 14.16
N ILE A 192 -1.66 1.40 15.45
CA ILE A 192 -1.64 2.70 16.12
C ILE A 192 -0.23 3.28 16.10
N ALA A 193 0.78 2.49 16.46
CA ALA A 193 2.17 2.92 16.47
C ALA A 193 2.68 3.31 15.07
N ILE A 194 2.26 2.58 14.01
CA ILE A 194 2.57 2.90 12.62
C ILE A 194 1.94 4.26 12.25
N ALA A 195 0.67 4.46 12.56
CA ALA A 195 0.00 5.72 12.27
C ALA A 195 0.57 6.89 13.08
N ALA A 196 0.91 6.69 14.34
CA ALA A 196 1.57 7.70 15.15
C ALA A 196 2.93 8.10 14.57
N GLU A 197 3.70 7.16 14.04
CA GLU A 197 5.01 7.43 13.45
C GLU A 197 4.90 8.38 12.26
N TRP A 198 4.07 8.06 11.25
CA TRP A 198 3.97 8.95 10.10
C TRP A 198 3.33 10.31 10.42
N GLY A 199 2.67 10.46 11.57
CA GLY A 199 2.14 11.71 12.10
C GLY A 199 3.15 12.56 12.85
N THR A 200 4.41 12.16 12.96
CA THR A 200 5.47 12.91 13.66
C THR A 200 6.10 14.01 12.80
N ARG A 201 5.98 13.91 11.48
CA ARG A 201 6.60 14.83 10.51
C ARG A 201 5.78 14.92 9.22
N ASP A 202 6.06 15.93 8.40
CA ASP A 202 5.54 15.99 7.04
C ASP A 202 6.47 15.28 6.04
N TYR A 203 5.96 15.06 4.83
CA TYR A 203 6.65 14.37 3.73
C TYR A 203 6.69 15.22 2.45
N TRP A 204 6.61 16.55 2.59
CA TRP A 204 6.65 17.45 1.43
C TRP A 204 7.96 17.35 0.66
N GLN A 205 9.09 17.17 1.36
CA GLN A 205 10.40 17.02 0.71
C GLN A 205 10.44 15.75 -0.16
N GLN A 206 9.97 14.63 0.36
CA GLN A 206 9.90 13.37 -0.37
C GLN A 206 8.96 13.50 -1.58
N TRP A 207 7.77 14.08 -1.39
CA TRP A 207 6.84 14.34 -2.48
C TRP A 207 7.47 15.18 -3.60
N GLN A 208 8.13 16.27 -3.25
CA GLN A 208 8.81 17.16 -4.22
C GLN A 208 9.99 16.49 -4.91
N ALA A 209 10.57 15.43 -4.34
CA ALA A 209 11.64 14.67 -4.96
C ALA A 209 11.15 13.66 -6.01
N VAL A 210 9.85 13.32 -6.04
CA VAL A 210 9.27 12.43 -7.05
C VAL A 210 9.38 13.07 -8.45
N ARG A 211 9.91 12.31 -9.43
CA ARG A 211 10.16 12.80 -10.81
C ARG A 211 9.43 12.00 -11.89
N ILE A 212 8.78 10.92 -11.51
CA ILE A 212 8.05 10.02 -12.40
C ILE A 212 6.60 10.50 -12.63
N PRO A 213 5.88 9.97 -13.63
CA PRO A 213 4.45 10.20 -13.81
C PRO A 213 3.64 9.78 -12.58
N VAL A 214 2.68 10.60 -12.19
CA VAL A 214 1.81 10.34 -11.03
C VAL A 214 0.34 10.53 -11.38
N LEU A 215 -0.54 9.69 -10.81
CA LEU A 215 -1.98 9.93 -10.74
C LEU A 215 -2.38 10.07 -9.27
N LEU A 216 -2.95 11.22 -8.92
CA LEU A 216 -3.56 11.47 -7.62
C LEU A 216 -5.07 11.23 -7.71
N ILE A 217 -5.61 10.39 -6.82
CA ILE A 217 -7.05 10.13 -6.70
C ILE A 217 -7.48 10.52 -5.28
N GLU A 218 -8.24 11.61 -5.18
CA GLU A 218 -8.76 12.14 -3.91
C GLU A 218 -10.23 11.77 -3.72
N ALA A 219 -10.57 11.26 -2.55
CA ALA A 219 -11.94 11.02 -2.16
C ALA A 219 -12.75 12.33 -2.05
N GLY A 220 -14.05 12.28 -2.27
CA GLY A 220 -14.97 13.37 -1.96
C GLY A 220 -15.03 13.69 -0.48
N ASP A 221 -15.11 12.61 0.34
CA ASP A 221 -15.05 12.61 1.79
C ASP A 221 -13.69 12.08 2.24
N SER A 222 -12.63 12.83 1.88
CA SER A 222 -11.24 12.46 2.09
C SER A 222 -10.83 12.53 3.56
N VAL A 223 -9.96 11.59 3.99
CA VAL A 223 -9.25 11.69 5.27
C VAL A 223 -8.05 12.64 5.18
N ALA A 224 -7.59 12.98 3.98
CA ALA A 224 -6.51 13.94 3.77
C ALA A 224 -6.94 15.34 4.23
N PRO A 225 -6.06 16.10 4.90
CA PRO A 225 -6.37 17.48 5.27
C PRO A 225 -6.75 18.28 4.03
N PRO A 226 -7.81 19.11 4.10
CA PRO A 226 -8.37 19.80 2.95
C PRO A 226 -7.33 20.58 2.14
N GLY A 227 -7.36 20.39 0.81
CA GLY A 227 -6.50 21.08 -0.13
C GLY A 227 -5.08 20.55 -0.26
N GLN A 228 -4.64 19.62 0.59
CA GLN A 228 -3.27 19.10 0.51
C GLN A 228 -3.02 18.26 -0.75
N MET A 229 -3.92 17.38 -1.13
CA MET A 229 -3.75 16.60 -2.36
C MET A 229 -3.77 17.50 -3.60
N ARG A 230 -4.58 18.56 -3.59
CA ARG A 230 -4.54 19.60 -4.62
C ARG A 230 -3.18 20.30 -4.68
N ARG A 231 -2.60 20.65 -3.52
CA ARG A 231 -1.24 21.21 -3.44
C ARG A 231 -0.19 20.22 -3.93
N MET A 232 -0.32 18.93 -3.62
CA MET A 232 0.57 17.88 -4.14
C MET A 232 0.55 17.86 -5.68
N TYR A 233 -0.64 17.95 -6.29
CA TYR A 233 -0.80 18.05 -7.73
C TYR A 233 -0.09 19.29 -8.31
N GLU A 234 -0.28 20.45 -7.71
CA GLU A 234 0.33 21.71 -8.17
C GLU A 234 1.87 21.65 -8.08
N LEU A 235 2.41 21.07 -7.02
CA LEU A 235 3.87 20.88 -6.83
C LEU A 235 4.46 19.82 -7.77
N ALA A 236 3.66 18.94 -8.35
CA ALA A 236 4.14 17.95 -9.31
C ALA A 236 4.50 18.55 -10.69
N ALA A 237 4.24 19.84 -10.91
CA ALA A 237 4.71 20.61 -12.08
C ALA A 237 4.44 19.93 -13.44
N GLY A 238 3.21 19.50 -13.67
CA GLY A 238 2.74 18.89 -14.93
C GLY A 238 3.02 17.39 -15.08
N ARG A 239 3.69 16.75 -14.11
CA ARG A 239 3.90 15.29 -14.11
C ARG A 239 2.72 14.51 -13.55
N ALA A 240 1.78 15.16 -12.88
CA ALA A 240 0.65 14.50 -12.24
C ALA A 240 -0.66 14.71 -13.01
N GLY A 241 -1.49 13.65 -13.06
CA GLY A 241 -2.94 13.74 -13.19
C GLY A 241 -3.58 13.87 -11.81
N TYR A 242 -4.76 14.49 -11.75
CA TYR A 242 -5.52 14.64 -10.50
C TYR A 242 -7.00 14.41 -10.77
N LEU A 243 -7.58 13.51 -9.98
CA LEU A 243 -9.01 13.20 -9.98
C LEU A 243 -9.54 13.32 -8.54
N ARG A 244 -10.56 14.15 -8.33
CA ARG A 244 -11.37 14.11 -7.12
C ARG A 244 -12.69 13.42 -7.43
N VAL A 245 -13.08 12.41 -6.62
CA VAL A 245 -14.28 11.59 -6.83
C VAL A 245 -15.36 11.99 -5.82
N PRO A 246 -16.33 12.83 -6.21
CA PRO A 246 -17.39 13.27 -5.30
C PRO A 246 -18.20 12.08 -4.77
N GLY A 247 -18.53 12.11 -3.47
CA GLY A 247 -19.32 11.08 -2.80
C GLY A 247 -18.60 9.77 -2.50
N ALA A 248 -17.32 9.62 -2.93
CA ALA A 248 -16.50 8.51 -2.47
C ALA A 248 -15.87 8.84 -1.11
N GLY A 249 -15.81 7.87 -0.23
CA GLY A 249 -15.01 7.92 1.00
C GLY A 249 -13.57 7.47 0.76
N HIS A 250 -12.84 7.27 1.86
CA HIS A 250 -11.41 6.93 1.86
C HIS A 250 -11.01 5.72 0.99
N LEU A 251 -11.91 4.76 0.79
CA LEU A 251 -11.73 3.59 -0.07
C LEU A 251 -12.28 3.88 -1.48
N VAL A 252 -11.68 4.79 -2.24
CA VAL A 252 -12.18 5.22 -3.55
C VAL A 252 -12.30 4.05 -4.52
N HIS A 253 -11.35 3.11 -4.47
CA HIS A 253 -11.36 1.90 -5.29
C HIS A 253 -12.60 1.03 -5.07
N ASP A 254 -13.20 1.06 -3.87
CA ASP A 254 -14.40 0.30 -3.52
C ASP A 254 -15.68 1.13 -3.61
N ASP A 255 -15.63 2.40 -3.22
CA ASP A 255 -16.80 3.29 -3.22
C ASP A 255 -17.21 3.75 -4.64
N ALA A 256 -16.22 3.94 -5.51
CA ALA A 256 -16.41 4.39 -6.88
C ALA A 256 -15.59 3.55 -7.89
N PRO A 257 -15.80 2.22 -7.94
CA PRO A 257 -14.92 1.30 -8.66
C PRO A 257 -14.82 1.57 -10.16
N GLN A 258 -15.87 2.12 -10.80
CA GLN A 258 -15.81 2.42 -12.22
C GLN A 258 -14.94 3.67 -12.48
N ALA A 259 -15.13 4.75 -11.72
CA ALA A 259 -14.33 5.97 -11.87
C ALA A 259 -12.84 5.70 -11.57
N TYR A 260 -12.58 4.89 -10.54
CA TYR A 260 -11.23 4.44 -10.18
C TYR A 260 -10.57 3.64 -11.31
N ARG A 261 -11.28 2.65 -11.86
CA ARG A 261 -10.80 1.82 -12.98
C ARG A 261 -10.49 2.65 -14.21
N ASP A 262 -11.42 3.55 -14.61
CA ASP A 262 -11.27 4.37 -15.81
C ASP A 262 -10.07 5.31 -15.68
N ALA A 263 -9.87 5.91 -14.51
CA ALA A 263 -8.74 6.78 -14.24
C ALA A 263 -7.41 6.04 -14.33
N ILE A 264 -7.30 4.86 -13.70
CA ILE A 264 -6.08 4.04 -13.76
C ILE A 264 -5.82 3.54 -15.18
N ALA A 265 -6.84 3.03 -15.87
CA ALA A 265 -6.68 2.53 -17.23
C ALA A 265 -6.20 3.64 -18.19
N ALA A 266 -6.78 4.84 -18.11
CA ALA A 266 -6.35 6.00 -18.89
C ALA A 266 -4.91 6.43 -18.55
N PHE A 267 -4.57 6.45 -17.26
CA PHE A 267 -3.21 6.79 -16.81
C PHE A 267 -2.18 5.80 -17.34
N LEU A 268 -2.41 4.48 -17.18
CA LEU A 268 -1.49 3.44 -17.62
C LEU A 268 -1.32 3.42 -19.15
N ALA A 269 -2.40 3.69 -19.90
CA ALA A 269 -2.36 3.81 -21.37
C ALA A 269 -1.53 5.01 -21.85
N GLY A 270 -1.44 6.08 -21.06
CA GLY A 270 -0.62 7.25 -21.33
C GLY A 270 0.87 7.11 -20.98
N LEU A 271 1.26 6.03 -20.28
CA LEU A 271 2.66 5.80 -19.92
C LEU A 271 3.46 5.31 -21.13
N PRO A 272 4.76 5.67 -21.24
CA PRO A 272 5.64 5.08 -22.25
C PRO A 272 5.61 3.54 -22.19
N HIS A 273 5.66 2.91 -23.35
CA HIS A 273 5.87 1.48 -23.44
C HIS A 273 7.30 1.18 -22.99
N SER A 274 7.46 0.27 -22.04
CA SER A 274 8.78 -0.22 -21.58
C SER A 274 9.44 -1.03 -22.67
#